data_14cec340eda818b460ece4eb7347684c
#
_entry.id   14cec340eda818b460ece4eb7347684c
#
_cell.length_a   1.000
_cell.length_b   1.000
_cell.length_c   1.000
_cell.angle_alpha   90.00
_cell.angle_beta   90.00
_cell.angle_gamma   90.00
#
_symmetry.space_group_name_H-M   'P 1'
#
loop_
_entity.id
_entity.type
_entity.pdbx_description
1 polymer ?
#
loop_
_entity_poly.entity_id
_entity_poly.type
_entity_poly.pdbx_seq_one_letter_code
_entity_poly.pdbx_strand_id
1 'polypeptide(L)'
;MKNYLDFEKEIKALEQEVDGLKSPFGSEGISEVDTDKIKNTQQEINKKLEEIYSNLNSWQRTQVARHEDRPKANFYIKKIFSQFTLLSGDRYFGDDKSVIAGFGLIDNKSVLIIGQEKGEDLNSRIERNFGMMRPEGYRKCIRLMKLADRFQIPVISFIDTPGAYPGIGAEQRGQASAIANSIECCMSLTVPNISIIIGEGGSGGAIALASSNKVIMLENSIYSVISPEGCASILWRDPSKSLQAAEAMKLTAKDLLKLKIIDEVIPEPLGGAHRDPEAIAADIKFSIIKNLKNFESFSKDEIYDHRKSKFLQIGRDQGFSKSSNISDGGLSYKAVSYTHLRAHETVRN
;
A
#
# COMPACT_ATOMS: atom_id res chain seq x y z
N MET A 1 23.60 -10.23 1.13
CA MET A 1 23.39 -10.61 2.56
C MET A 1 21.89 -10.50 2.80
N LYS A 2 21.25 -11.49 3.44
CA LYS A 2 19.83 -11.38 3.82
C LYS A 2 19.69 -10.38 4.97
N ASN A 3 18.70 -9.50 4.90
CA ASN A 3 18.34 -8.60 6.01
C ASN A 3 17.38 -9.33 6.95
N TYR A 4 17.55 -9.12 8.26
CA TYR A 4 16.72 -9.72 9.30
C TYR A 4 16.21 -8.64 10.25
N LEU A 5 14.96 -8.79 10.68
CA LEU A 5 14.37 -7.93 11.68
C LEU A 5 14.83 -8.33 13.10
N ASP A 6 14.74 -7.42 14.07
CA ASP A 6 15.22 -7.67 15.43
C ASP A 6 14.62 -8.89 16.09
N PHE A 7 13.37 -9.22 15.78
CA PHE A 7 12.67 -10.40 16.31
C PHE A 7 12.98 -11.70 15.52
N GLU A 8 13.80 -11.63 14.46
CA GLU A 8 14.24 -12.78 13.66
C GLU A 8 15.67 -13.25 14.01
N LYS A 9 16.24 -12.80 15.12
CA LYS A 9 17.65 -13.13 15.52
C LYS A 9 17.93 -14.63 15.60
N GLU A 10 16.95 -15.40 16.10
CA GLU A 10 17.09 -16.86 16.18
C GLU A 10 17.04 -17.52 14.80
N ILE A 11 16.18 -17.04 13.92
CA ILE A 11 16.07 -17.50 12.52
C ILE A 11 17.38 -17.21 11.78
N LYS A 12 17.95 -16.01 11.97
CA LYS A 12 19.24 -15.64 11.40
C LYS A 12 20.34 -16.63 11.80
N ALA A 13 20.41 -17.00 13.06
CA ALA A 13 21.43 -17.95 13.55
C ALA A 13 21.27 -19.33 12.89
N LEU A 14 20.05 -19.85 12.80
CA LEU A 14 19.77 -21.13 12.16
C LEU A 14 20.03 -21.10 10.64
N GLU A 15 19.65 -20.02 9.95
CA GLU A 15 19.93 -19.88 8.51
C GLU A 15 21.43 -19.79 8.23
N GLN A 16 22.21 -19.12 9.09
CA GLN A 16 23.66 -19.08 9.00
C GLN A 16 24.29 -20.48 9.24
N GLU A 17 23.73 -21.29 10.15
CA GLU A 17 24.16 -22.68 10.34
C GLU A 17 23.90 -23.50 9.08
N VAL A 18 22.72 -23.39 8.47
CA VAL A 18 22.36 -24.09 7.21
C VAL A 18 23.28 -23.67 6.07
N ASP A 19 23.58 -22.36 5.95
CA ASP A 19 24.47 -21.85 4.90
C ASP A 19 25.91 -22.36 5.11
N GLY A 20 26.36 -22.49 6.39
CA GLY A 20 27.64 -23.12 6.73
C GLY A 20 27.69 -24.60 6.36
N LEU A 21 26.61 -25.34 6.63
CA LEU A 21 26.51 -26.78 6.29
C LEU A 21 26.42 -27.04 4.77
N LYS A 22 25.92 -26.07 3.99
CA LYS A 22 25.88 -26.15 2.52
C LYS A 22 27.21 -25.76 1.85
N SER A 23 28.12 -25.12 2.57
CA SER A 23 29.40 -24.70 2.01
C SER A 23 30.33 -25.91 1.87
N PRO A 24 30.84 -26.23 0.66
CA PRO A 24 31.76 -27.37 0.48
C PRO A 24 33.16 -27.12 1.04
N PHE A 25 33.45 -25.91 1.52
CA PHE A 25 34.75 -25.51 2.08
C PHE A 25 34.57 -25.16 3.56
N GLY A 26 34.67 -26.18 4.43
CA GLY A 26 34.82 -25.97 5.86
C GLY A 26 36.27 -25.61 6.23
N SER A 27 36.48 -25.13 7.46
CA SER A 27 37.81 -24.76 7.99
C SER A 27 38.82 -25.93 8.03
N GLU A 28 38.38 -27.17 7.82
CA GLU A 28 39.18 -28.39 7.90
C GLU A 28 39.22 -29.23 6.59
N GLY A 29 38.78 -28.66 5.41
CA GLY A 29 38.79 -29.37 4.13
C GLY A 29 37.40 -29.60 3.54
N ILE A 30 37.31 -30.47 2.50
CA ILE A 30 36.04 -30.83 1.87
C ILE A 30 35.24 -31.68 2.86
N SER A 31 34.14 -31.12 3.36
CA SER A 31 33.24 -31.81 4.28
C SER A 31 32.09 -32.46 3.47
N GLU A 32 31.71 -33.69 3.81
CA GLU A 32 30.47 -34.28 3.36
C GLU A 32 29.30 -33.43 3.83
N VAL A 33 28.41 -33.07 2.89
CA VAL A 33 27.20 -32.29 3.19
C VAL A 33 26.24 -33.18 3.98
N ASP A 34 26.04 -32.87 5.27
CA ASP A 34 25.08 -33.56 6.13
C ASP A 34 23.65 -33.14 5.75
N THR A 35 23.07 -33.87 4.80
CA THR A 35 21.72 -33.62 4.28
C THR A 35 20.64 -33.78 5.32
N ASP A 36 20.80 -34.68 6.29
CA ASP A 36 19.80 -34.90 7.33
C ASP A 36 19.81 -33.75 8.35
N LYS A 37 21.00 -33.28 8.72
CA LYS A 37 21.13 -32.10 9.59
C LYS A 37 20.56 -30.85 8.94
N ILE A 38 20.86 -30.61 7.64
CA ILE A 38 20.28 -29.49 6.88
C ILE A 38 18.75 -29.57 6.87
N LYS A 39 18.18 -30.74 6.61
CA LYS A 39 16.73 -30.94 6.58
C LYS A 39 16.08 -30.66 7.94
N ASN A 40 16.68 -31.18 9.01
CA ASN A 40 16.18 -30.97 10.38
C ASN A 40 16.24 -29.50 10.78
N THR A 41 17.36 -28.81 10.54
CA THR A 41 17.50 -27.36 10.80
C THR A 41 16.53 -26.55 9.95
N GLN A 42 16.28 -26.93 8.68
CA GLN A 42 15.29 -26.26 7.85
C GLN A 42 13.85 -26.42 8.38
N GLN A 43 13.51 -27.58 8.94
CA GLN A 43 12.22 -27.78 9.60
C GLN A 43 12.10 -26.93 10.86
N GLU A 44 13.17 -26.81 11.63
CA GLU A 44 13.20 -25.94 12.81
C GLU A 44 13.03 -24.45 12.43
N ILE A 45 13.69 -23.99 11.37
CA ILE A 45 13.51 -22.64 10.82
C ILE A 45 12.06 -22.40 10.47
N ASN A 46 11.41 -23.30 9.71
CA ASN A 46 10.03 -23.17 9.31
C ASN A 46 9.10 -23.12 10.53
N LYS A 47 9.31 -23.98 11.52
CA LYS A 47 8.53 -23.98 12.76
C LYS A 47 8.66 -22.67 13.53
N LYS A 48 9.88 -22.15 13.67
CA LYS A 48 10.12 -20.86 14.34
C LYS A 48 9.52 -19.68 13.57
N LEU A 49 9.63 -19.68 12.25
CA LEU A 49 8.97 -18.69 11.39
C LEU A 49 7.46 -18.70 11.60
N GLU A 50 6.83 -19.89 11.61
CA GLU A 50 5.39 -20.03 11.83
C GLU A 50 4.99 -19.51 13.22
N GLU A 51 5.74 -19.82 14.24
CA GLU A 51 5.53 -19.39 15.62
C GLU A 51 5.62 -17.87 15.76
N ILE A 52 6.61 -17.21 15.14
CA ILE A 52 6.82 -15.78 15.18
C ILE A 52 5.77 -15.06 14.31
N TYR A 53 5.59 -15.47 13.06
CA TYR A 53 4.75 -14.74 12.10
C TYR A 53 3.24 -14.91 12.35
N SER A 54 2.80 -15.99 13.02
CA SER A 54 1.43 -16.11 13.49
C SER A 54 1.07 -15.14 14.61
N ASN A 55 2.06 -14.69 15.39
CA ASN A 55 1.87 -13.86 16.59
C ASN A 55 2.43 -12.43 16.47
N LEU A 56 2.72 -11.94 15.26
CA LEU A 56 3.22 -10.58 15.07
C LEU A 56 2.24 -9.55 15.62
N ASN A 57 2.73 -8.64 16.47
CA ASN A 57 1.99 -7.45 16.87
C ASN A 57 1.96 -6.38 15.76
N SER A 58 1.18 -5.31 15.95
CA SER A 58 1.00 -4.27 14.93
C SER A 58 2.31 -3.53 14.58
N TRP A 59 3.22 -3.37 15.53
CA TRP A 59 4.51 -2.76 15.29
C TRP A 59 5.45 -3.67 14.49
N GLN A 60 5.52 -4.94 14.84
CA GLN A 60 6.30 -5.94 14.08
C GLN A 60 5.78 -6.06 12.63
N ARG A 61 4.45 -6.05 12.41
CA ARG A 61 3.87 -5.99 11.04
C ARG A 61 4.29 -4.72 10.31
N THR A 62 4.38 -3.57 11.00
CA THR A 62 4.91 -2.33 10.41
C THR A 62 6.36 -2.50 9.97
N GLN A 63 7.18 -3.17 10.77
CA GLN A 63 8.57 -3.46 10.41
C GLN A 63 8.67 -4.40 9.20
N VAL A 64 7.84 -5.46 9.14
CA VAL A 64 7.76 -6.36 7.96
C VAL A 64 7.29 -5.61 6.72
N ALA A 65 6.29 -4.71 6.83
CA ALA A 65 5.82 -3.87 5.71
C ALA A 65 6.95 -2.99 5.13
N ARG A 66 7.88 -2.58 5.98
CA ARG A 66 9.03 -1.72 5.64
C ARG A 66 10.32 -2.48 5.34
N HIS A 67 10.27 -3.82 5.36
CA HIS A 67 11.47 -4.64 5.15
C HIS A 67 12.20 -4.27 3.86
N GLU A 68 13.53 -4.15 3.93
CA GLU A 68 14.33 -3.68 2.79
C GLU A 68 14.22 -4.57 1.56
N ASP A 69 14.22 -5.89 1.77
CA ASP A 69 14.15 -6.89 0.70
C ASP A 69 12.70 -7.14 0.21
N ARG A 70 11.69 -6.46 0.81
CA ARG A 70 10.30 -6.59 0.36
C ARG A 70 10.16 -6.13 -1.10
N PRO A 71 9.52 -6.92 -1.98
CA PRO A 71 9.37 -6.57 -3.38
C PRO A 71 8.66 -5.22 -3.56
N LYS A 72 9.20 -4.36 -4.43
CA LYS A 72 8.65 -3.03 -4.74
C LYS A 72 7.74 -3.10 -5.97
N ALA A 73 7.04 -2.00 -6.27
CA ALA A 73 6.08 -1.95 -7.37
C ALA A 73 6.67 -2.38 -8.72
N ASN A 74 7.90 -1.97 -9.02
CA ASN A 74 8.61 -2.33 -10.25
C ASN A 74 8.78 -3.85 -10.42
N PHE A 75 9.02 -4.58 -9.33
CA PHE A 75 9.09 -6.04 -9.35
C PHE A 75 7.76 -6.65 -9.79
N TYR A 76 6.65 -6.26 -9.15
CA TYR A 76 5.31 -6.78 -9.48
C TYR A 76 4.89 -6.40 -10.91
N ILE A 77 5.20 -5.18 -11.35
CA ILE A 77 4.91 -4.75 -12.72
C ILE A 77 5.60 -5.67 -13.74
N LYS A 78 6.88 -5.97 -13.55
CA LYS A 78 7.65 -6.85 -14.45
C LYS A 78 7.19 -8.30 -14.42
N LYS A 79 6.72 -8.80 -13.27
CA LYS A 79 6.35 -10.21 -13.09
C LYS A 79 4.92 -10.52 -13.53
N ILE A 80 4.00 -9.59 -13.30
CA ILE A 80 2.56 -9.82 -13.50
C ILE A 80 2.11 -9.43 -14.90
N PHE A 81 2.68 -8.36 -15.46
CA PHE A 81 2.21 -7.77 -16.71
C PHE A 81 3.20 -7.97 -17.87
N SER A 82 2.65 -8.11 -19.05
CA SER A 82 3.42 -8.15 -20.29
C SER A 82 3.23 -6.86 -21.10
N GLN A 83 4.13 -6.58 -22.05
CA GLN A 83 4.09 -5.44 -22.97
C GLN A 83 3.89 -4.09 -22.24
N PHE A 84 4.51 -3.94 -21.07
CA PHE A 84 4.39 -2.69 -20.32
C PHE A 84 5.08 -1.53 -21.04
N THR A 85 4.31 -0.49 -21.33
CA THR A 85 4.78 0.75 -21.95
C THR A 85 4.70 1.88 -20.91
N LEU A 86 5.87 2.33 -20.45
CA LEU A 86 5.99 3.42 -19.48
C LEU A 86 5.57 4.75 -20.10
N LEU A 87 4.79 5.54 -19.35
CA LEU A 87 4.38 6.89 -19.72
C LEU A 87 4.78 7.89 -18.63
N SER A 88 5.57 8.88 -19.03
CA SER A 88 6.15 9.88 -18.12
C SER A 88 5.50 11.25 -18.24
N GLY A 89 5.68 12.07 -17.21
CA GLY A 89 5.32 13.47 -17.14
C GLY A 89 3.83 13.78 -16.90
N ASP A 90 3.60 14.88 -16.22
CA ASP A 90 2.25 15.38 -15.90
C ASP A 90 1.64 16.29 -16.98
N ARG A 91 2.42 16.67 -17.99
CA ARG A 91 2.09 17.63 -19.07
C ARG A 91 1.89 19.06 -18.56
N TYR A 92 2.42 19.36 -17.37
CA TYR A 92 2.30 20.68 -16.76
C TYR A 92 3.64 21.21 -16.22
N PHE A 93 4.33 20.39 -15.40
CA PHE A 93 5.60 20.80 -14.77
C PHE A 93 6.74 19.82 -15.07
N GLY A 94 6.55 18.52 -14.87
CA GLY A 94 7.61 17.54 -15.03
C GLY A 94 7.19 16.09 -14.82
N ASP A 95 8.18 15.24 -14.60
CA ASP A 95 7.95 13.84 -14.21
C ASP A 95 8.32 13.63 -12.75
N ASP A 96 7.67 12.64 -12.13
CA ASP A 96 7.98 12.18 -10.80
C ASP A 96 8.38 10.71 -10.83
N LYS A 97 9.61 10.43 -10.44
CA LYS A 97 10.18 9.08 -10.44
C LYS A 97 9.67 8.21 -9.29
N SER A 98 9.01 8.79 -8.27
CA SER A 98 8.38 8.05 -7.18
C SER A 98 7.14 7.27 -7.60
N VAL A 99 6.66 7.45 -8.85
CA VAL A 99 5.57 6.68 -9.42
C VAL A 99 5.91 6.21 -10.84
N ILE A 100 5.77 4.91 -11.05
CA ILE A 100 5.84 4.25 -12.36
C ILE A 100 4.41 4.11 -12.86
N ALA A 101 4.11 4.57 -14.07
CA ALA A 101 2.77 4.43 -14.63
C ALA A 101 2.82 4.18 -16.14
N GLY A 102 1.92 3.36 -16.65
CA GLY A 102 1.86 3.01 -18.06
C GLY A 102 0.80 1.95 -18.37
N PHE A 103 0.67 1.61 -19.62
CA PHE A 103 -0.24 0.56 -20.08
C PHE A 103 0.51 -0.75 -20.30
N GLY A 104 -0.16 -1.86 -20.02
CA GLY A 104 0.35 -3.21 -20.22
C GLY A 104 -0.77 -4.23 -20.34
N LEU A 105 -0.42 -5.50 -20.44
CA LEU A 105 -1.39 -6.58 -20.55
C LEU A 105 -1.32 -7.50 -19.34
N ILE A 106 -2.49 -7.92 -18.86
CA ILE A 106 -2.67 -9.03 -17.95
C ILE A 106 -3.64 -10.03 -18.61
N ASP A 107 -3.19 -11.27 -18.84
CA ASP A 107 -3.95 -12.28 -19.57
C ASP A 107 -4.61 -11.74 -20.85
N ASN A 108 -3.83 -11.05 -21.67
CA ASN A 108 -4.22 -10.39 -22.93
C ASN A 108 -5.27 -9.25 -22.78
N LYS A 109 -5.63 -8.84 -21.55
CA LYS A 109 -6.48 -7.67 -21.31
C LYS A 109 -5.61 -6.45 -21.05
N SER A 110 -5.90 -5.35 -21.76
CA SER A 110 -5.23 -4.07 -21.52
C SER A 110 -5.60 -3.51 -20.15
N VAL A 111 -4.62 -3.03 -19.41
CA VAL A 111 -4.80 -2.36 -18.12
C VAL A 111 -3.88 -1.15 -18.01
N LEU A 112 -4.33 -0.12 -17.31
CA LEU A 112 -3.46 0.92 -16.79
C LEU A 112 -2.83 0.42 -15.49
N ILE A 113 -1.52 0.53 -15.37
CA ILE A 113 -0.76 0.12 -14.20
C ILE A 113 -0.12 1.37 -13.62
N ILE A 114 -0.30 1.58 -12.31
CA ILE A 114 0.29 2.65 -11.52
C ILE A 114 0.98 2.01 -10.34
N GLY A 115 2.25 2.33 -10.07
CA GLY A 115 3.00 1.79 -8.94
C GLY A 115 3.77 2.88 -8.23
N GLN A 116 3.51 3.09 -6.94
CA GLN A 116 4.39 3.89 -6.09
C GLN A 116 5.68 3.10 -5.86
N GLU A 117 6.81 3.73 -6.15
CA GLU A 117 8.10 3.04 -6.21
C GLU A 117 9.10 3.68 -5.25
N LYS A 118 9.51 2.91 -4.25
CA LYS A 118 10.47 3.36 -3.22
C LYS A 118 11.93 3.31 -3.68
N GLY A 119 12.24 2.48 -4.66
CA GLY A 119 13.61 2.16 -5.05
C GLY A 119 14.21 0.99 -4.27
N GLU A 120 15.24 0.35 -4.83
CA GLU A 120 15.87 -0.87 -4.31
C GLU A 120 17.10 -0.55 -3.45
N ASP A 121 17.92 0.41 -3.88
CA ASP A 121 19.13 0.88 -3.18
C ASP A 121 18.98 2.32 -2.70
N LEU A 122 19.93 2.82 -1.89
CA LEU A 122 19.87 4.15 -1.30
C LEU A 122 19.77 5.27 -2.35
N ASN A 123 20.51 5.17 -3.46
CA ASN A 123 20.51 6.20 -4.50
C ASN A 123 19.16 6.27 -5.21
N SER A 124 18.63 5.12 -5.60
CA SER A 124 17.30 5.02 -6.21
C SER A 124 16.17 5.41 -5.24
N ARG A 125 16.32 5.14 -3.94
CA ARG A 125 15.37 5.60 -2.91
C ARG A 125 15.36 7.12 -2.79
N ILE A 126 16.51 7.76 -2.77
CA ILE A 126 16.62 9.24 -2.74
C ILE A 126 16.01 9.84 -4.00
N GLU A 127 16.34 9.30 -5.18
CA GLU A 127 15.82 9.76 -6.47
C GLU A 127 14.28 9.66 -6.55
N ARG A 128 13.70 8.64 -5.91
CA ARG A 128 12.25 8.37 -5.85
C ARG A 128 11.57 8.91 -4.61
N ASN A 129 12.23 9.78 -3.85
CA ASN A 129 11.71 10.35 -2.61
C ASN A 129 11.13 9.28 -1.65
N PHE A 130 11.72 8.08 -1.60
CA PHE A 130 11.23 6.95 -0.79
C PHE A 130 9.76 6.55 -1.09
N GLY A 131 9.31 6.72 -2.33
CA GLY A 131 7.94 6.47 -2.74
C GLY A 131 6.96 7.61 -2.42
N MET A 132 7.44 8.73 -1.89
CA MET A 132 6.60 9.90 -1.62
C MET A 132 6.42 10.73 -2.89
N MET A 133 5.22 10.71 -3.44
CA MET A 133 4.90 11.45 -4.65
C MET A 133 4.84 12.96 -4.41
N ARG A 134 5.37 13.71 -5.39
CA ARG A 134 5.19 15.14 -5.55
C ARG A 134 3.91 15.45 -6.35
N PRO A 135 3.47 16.73 -6.44
CA PRO A 135 2.25 17.08 -7.18
C PRO A 135 2.22 16.56 -8.62
N GLU A 136 3.35 16.58 -9.30
CA GLU A 136 3.51 16.10 -10.67
C GLU A 136 3.28 14.57 -10.78
N GLY A 137 3.58 13.81 -9.75
CA GLY A 137 3.26 12.37 -9.69
C GLY A 137 1.76 12.12 -9.68
N TYR A 138 1.02 12.81 -8.82
CA TYR A 138 -0.44 12.72 -8.77
C TYR A 138 -1.08 13.19 -10.07
N ARG A 139 -0.62 14.31 -10.66
CA ARG A 139 -1.12 14.81 -11.94
C ARG A 139 -0.84 13.85 -13.08
N LYS A 140 0.33 13.17 -13.09
CA LYS A 140 0.62 12.08 -14.03
C LYS A 140 -0.40 10.95 -13.89
N CYS A 141 -0.68 10.49 -12.67
CA CYS A 141 -1.69 9.47 -12.41
C CYS A 141 -3.07 9.89 -12.90
N ILE A 142 -3.52 11.11 -12.57
CA ILE A 142 -4.81 11.66 -13.02
C ILE A 142 -4.91 11.66 -14.56
N ARG A 143 -3.86 12.14 -15.23
CA ARG A 143 -3.82 12.18 -16.70
C ARG A 143 -3.99 10.80 -17.31
N LEU A 144 -3.31 9.80 -16.75
CA LEU A 144 -3.37 8.43 -17.26
C LEU A 144 -4.68 7.73 -16.90
N MET A 145 -5.22 7.96 -15.69
CA MET A 145 -6.54 7.45 -15.28
C MET A 145 -7.65 7.99 -16.19
N LYS A 146 -7.65 9.29 -16.51
CA LYS A 146 -8.59 9.88 -17.47
C LYS A 146 -8.44 9.28 -18.87
N LEU A 147 -7.21 8.94 -19.29
CA LEU A 147 -6.98 8.26 -20.55
C LEU A 147 -7.53 6.82 -20.52
N ALA A 148 -7.27 6.09 -19.45
CA ALA A 148 -7.80 4.74 -19.26
C ALA A 148 -9.32 4.71 -19.24
N ASP A 149 -9.96 5.65 -18.54
CA ASP A 149 -11.42 5.78 -18.50
C ASP A 149 -12.01 6.05 -19.87
N ARG A 150 -11.39 6.95 -20.65
CA ARG A 150 -11.81 7.24 -22.03
C ARG A 150 -11.77 6.01 -22.93
N PHE A 151 -10.76 5.15 -22.79
CA PHE A 151 -10.60 3.93 -23.58
C PHE A 151 -11.22 2.70 -22.92
N GLN A 152 -11.91 2.86 -21.80
CA GLN A 152 -12.56 1.79 -21.05
C GLN A 152 -11.57 0.70 -20.60
N ILE A 153 -10.39 1.12 -20.15
CA ILE A 153 -9.30 0.28 -19.69
C ILE A 153 -9.29 0.28 -18.15
N PRO A 154 -9.37 -0.88 -17.48
CA PRO A 154 -9.29 -0.96 -16.02
C PRO A 154 -7.97 -0.41 -15.46
N VAL A 155 -8.00 0.07 -14.22
CA VAL A 155 -6.86 0.66 -13.52
C VAL A 155 -6.40 -0.26 -12.39
N ILE A 156 -5.11 -0.56 -12.33
CA ILE A 156 -4.47 -1.33 -11.27
C ILE A 156 -3.41 -0.45 -10.61
N SER A 157 -3.50 -0.28 -9.28
CA SER A 157 -2.56 0.56 -8.53
C SER A 157 -1.83 -0.25 -7.47
N PHE A 158 -0.50 -0.21 -7.46
CA PHE A 158 0.34 -0.72 -6.37
C PHE A 158 0.73 0.42 -5.45
N ILE A 159 0.42 0.28 -4.16
CA ILE A 159 0.62 1.32 -3.16
C ILE A 159 1.73 0.90 -2.21
N ASP A 160 2.80 1.70 -2.17
CA ASP A 160 3.90 1.56 -1.22
C ASP A 160 4.57 2.92 -0.98
N THR A 161 4.02 3.67 -0.03
CA THR A 161 4.48 5.02 0.32
C THR A 161 4.28 5.30 1.81
N PRO A 162 5.22 5.97 2.48
CA PRO A 162 5.00 6.49 3.83
C PRO A 162 4.06 7.72 3.86
N GLY A 163 3.79 8.34 2.71
CA GLY A 163 2.93 9.52 2.60
C GLY A 163 3.20 10.33 1.33
N ALA A 164 2.65 11.54 1.29
CA ALA A 164 2.96 12.51 0.26
C ALA A 164 4.29 13.24 0.58
N TYR A 165 5.02 13.69 -0.45
CA TYR A 165 6.28 14.41 -0.25
C TYR A 165 6.04 15.77 0.46
N PRO A 166 6.68 16.02 1.62
CA PRO A 166 6.36 17.16 2.48
C PRO A 166 7.23 18.42 2.19
N GLY A 167 7.97 18.44 1.09
CA GLY A 167 8.91 19.53 0.81
C GLY A 167 8.24 20.81 0.32
N ILE A 168 8.87 21.97 0.59
CA ILE A 168 8.41 23.32 0.20
C ILE A 168 8.04 23.40 -1.29
N GLY A 169 8.87 22.82 -2.17
CA GLY A 169 8.58 22.83 -3.60
C GLY A 169 7.31 22.02 -3.98
N ALA A 170 6.89 21.05 -3.17
CA ALA A 170 5.63 20.37 -3.38
C ALA A 170 4.44 21.26 -2.96
N GLU A 171 4.55 21.94 -1.82
CA GLU A 171 3.53 22.91 -1.38
C GLU A 171 3.33 24.02 -2.40
N GLN A 172 4.42 24.62 -2.90
CA GLN A 172 4.39 25.66 -3.93
C GLN A 172 3.70 25.23 -5.23
N ARG A 173 3.76 23.93 -5.56
CA ARG A 173 3.13 23.36 -6.76
C ARG A 173 1.79 22.70 -6.50
N GLY A 174 1.20 22.92 -5.31
CA GLY A 174 -0.15 22.52 -4.96
C GLY A 174 -0.28 21.04 -4.58
N GLN A 175 0.53 20.56 -3.62
CA GLN A 175 0.50 19.16 -3.14
C GLN A 175 -0.89 18.73 -2.68
N ALA A 176 -1.52 19.51 -1.82
CA ALA A 176 -2.86 19.19 -1.29
C ALA A 176 -3.91 19.12 -2.41
N SER A 177 -3.89 20.07 -3.34
CA SER A 177 -4.79 20.10 -4.50
C SER A 177 -4.56 18.89 -5.42
N ALA A 178 -3.30 18.51 -5.67
CA ALA A 178 -2.98 17.36 -6.51
C ALA A 178 -3.48 16.05 -5.90
N ILE A 179 -3.37 15.87 -4.57
CA ILE A 179 -3.91 14.73 -3.83
C ILE A 179 -5.44 14.70 -3.94
N ALA A 180 -6.11 15.83 -3.64
CA ALA A 180 -7.57 15.93 -3.69
C ALA A 180 -8.12 15.62 -5.09
N ASN A 181 -7.52 16.18 -6.14
CA ASN A 181 -7.90 15.91 -7.52
C ASN A 181 -7.63 14.44 -7.93
N SER A 182 -6.62 13.78 -7.35
CA SER A 182 -6.39 12.35 -7.59
C SER A 182 -7.50 11.49 -6.97
N ILE A 183 -7.91 11.80 -5.74
CA ILE A 183 -9.04 11.15 -5.07
C ILE A 183 -10.32 11.34 -5.90
N GLU A 184 -10.62 12.58 -6.30
CA GLU A 184 -11.78 12.89 -7.14
C GLU A 184 -11.73 12.12 -8.46
N CYS A 185 -10.59 12.07 -9.12
CA CYS A 185 -10.41 11.30 -10.35
C CYS A 185 -10.66 9.81 -10.11
N CYS A 186 -10.08 9.21 -9.07
CA CYS A 186 -10.34 7.81 -8.72
C CYS A 186 -11.83 7.56 -8.49
N MET A 187 -12.51 8.47 -7.78
CA MET A 187 -13.93 8.36 -7.45
C MET A 187 -14.84 8.53 -8.67
N SER A 188 -14.41 9.28 -9.67
CA SER A 188 -15.22 9.57 -10.89
C SER A 188 -15.04 8.56 -12.03
N LEU A 189 -14.08 7.63 -11.96
CA LEU A 189 -13.84 6.65 -13.01
C LEU A 189 -15.08 5.79 -13.28
N THR A 190 -15.33 5.51 -14.56
CA THR A 190 -16.39 4.59 -15.03
C THR A 190 -15.85 3.21 -15.39
N VAL A 191 -14.57 2.99 -15.18
CA VAL A 191 -13.89 1.70 -15.31
C VAL A 191 -13.55 1.11 -13.94
N PRO A 192 -13.40 -0.22 -13.81
CA PRO A 192 -12.93 -0.83 -12.57
C PRO A 192 -11.55 -0.30 -12.18
N ASN A 193 -11.37 0.09 -10.94
CA ASN A 193 -10.07 0.36 -10.37
C ASN A 193 -9.82 -0.52 -9.13
N ILE A 194 -8.65 -1.12 -9.08
CA ILE A 194 -8.20 -2.05 -8.04
C ILE A 194 -6.89 -1.52 -7.49
N SER A 195 -6.82 -1.33 -6.18
CA SER A 195 -5.62 -0.89 -5.49
C SER A 195 -5.09 -1.97 -4.57
N ILE A 196 -3.80 -2.24 -4.64
CA ILE A 196 -3.11 -3.26 -3.83
C ILE A 196 -2.06 -2.57 -2.97
N ILE A 197 -2.21 -2.63 -1.65
CA ILE A 197 -1.21 -2.13 -0.71
C ILE A 197 -0.19 -3.24 -0.49
N ILE A 198 1.00 -3.05 -1.06
CA ILE A 198 2.06 -4.06 -1.10
C ILE A 198 3.09 -3.93 0.02
N GLY A 199 3.08 -2.81 0.73
CA GLY A 199 3.98 -2.52 1.83
C GLY A 199 3.35 -1.50 2.77
N GLU A 200 3.71 -0.24 2.64
CA GLU A 200 3.23 0.84 3.49
C GLU A 200 2.24 1.73 2.74
N GLY A 201 0.99 1.82 3.21
CA GLY A 201 -0.04 2.71 2.70
C GLY A 201 -0.19 3.94 3.59
N GLY A 202 0.62 4.99 3.36
CA GLY A 202 0.66 6.16 4.23
C GLY A 202 -0.22 7.31 3.74
N SER A 203 -1.14 7.76 4.63
CA SER A 203 -1.81 9.06 4.57
C SER A 203 -2.42 9.44 3.21
N GLY A 204 -2.37 10.72 2.86
CA GLY A 204 -2.83 11.26 1.58
C GLY A 204 -2.14 10.66 0.36
N GLY A 205 -0.88 10.22 0.53
CA GLY A 205 -0.11 9.53 -0.53
C GLY A 205 -0.75 8.21 -0.96
N ALA A 206 -1.30 7.46 -0.02
CA ALA A 206 -1.96 6.20 -0.30
C ALA A 206 -3.40 6.39 -0.77
N ILE A 207 -4.22 7.19 -0.07
CA ILE A 207 -5.64 7.35 -0.40
C ILE A 207 -5.86 8.02 -1.76
N ALA A 208 -4.89 8.80 -2.24
CA ALA A 208 -4.91 9.41 -3.56
C ALA A 208 -5.05 8.39 -4.70
N LEU A 209 -4.68 7.12 -4.46
CA LEU A 209 -4.82 6.00 -5.40
C LEU A 209 -5.71 4.88 -4.85
N ALA A 210 -5.90 4.80 -3.51
CA ALA A 210 -6.71 3.76 -2.86
C ALA A 210 -8.21 4.06 -2.84
N SER A 211 -8.67 5.19 -3.40
CA SER A 211 -10.09 5.50 -3.57
C SER A 211 -10.68 4.66 -4.72
N SER A 212 -10.73 3.33 -4.54
CA SER A 212 -10.94 2.35 -5.62
C SER A 212 -12.11 1.39 -5.34
N ASN A 213 -12.62 0.73 -6.41
CA ASN A 213 -13.66 -0.29 -6.30
C ASN A 213 -13.24 -1.44 -5.38
N LYS A 214 -11.97 -1.84 -5.45
CA LYS A 214 -11.38 -2.85 -4.58
C LYS A 214 -10.08 -2.33 -3.98
N VAL A 215 -9.98 -2.38 -2.67
CA VAL A 215 -8.75 -2.13 -1.91
C VAL A 215 -8.28 -3.44 -1.31
N ILE A 216 -7.15 -3.92 -1.78
CA ILE A 216 -6.56 -5.21 -1.39
C ILE A 216 -5.29 -4.91 -0.58
N MET A 217 -5.01 -5.70 0.43
CA MET A 217 -3.77 -5.59 1.18
C MET A 217 -3.03 -6.92 1.20
N LEU A 218 -1.70 -6.87 1.15
CA LEU A 218 -0.90 -8.02 1.56
C LEU A 218 -0.96 -8.18 3.08
N GLU A 219 -0.88 -9.41 3.57
CA GLU A 219 -1.11 -9.74 4.98
C GLU A 219 -0.27 -8.92 5.97
N ASN A 220 1.01 -8.70 5.65
CA ASN A 220 1.94 -7.95 6.48
C ASN A 220 2.17 -6.52 5.96
N SER A 221 1.28 -6.00 5.13
CA SER A 221 1.24 -4.58 4.79
C SER A 221 0.48 -3.77 5.85
N ILE A 222 0.67 -2.45 5.84
CA ILE A 222 -0.05 -1.52 6.74
C ILE A 222 -0.72 -0.42 5.95
N TYR A 223 -1.85 0.09 6.46
CA TYR A 223 -2.54 1.23 5.88
C TYR A 223 -3.04 2.15 6.99
N SER A 224 -2.60 3.42 6.98
CA SER A 224 -2.86 4.36 8.06
C SER A 224 -2.79 5.81 7.62
N VAL A 225 -3.39 6.70 8.41
CA VAL A 225 -3.40 8.15 8.16
C VAL A 225 -2.07 8.83 8.50
N ILE A 226 -1.27 8.21 9.36
CA ILE A 226 0.03 8.71 9.84
C ILE A 226 0.90 7.51 10.24
N SER A 227 2.21 7.68 10.31
CA SER A 227 3.09 6.64 10.84
C SER A 227 2.87 6.43 12.35
N PRO A 228 3.10 5.22 12.90
CA PRO A 228 3.01 4.98 14.35
C PRO A 228 3.90 5.92 15.17
N GLU A 229 5.10 6.20 14.68
CA GLU A 229 6.05 7.13 15.32
C GLU A 229 5.52 8.57 15.34
N GLY A 230 4.91 9.01 14.21
CA GLY A 230 4.26 10.31 14.12
C GLY A 230 3.06 10.42 15.06
N CYS A 231 2.23 9.39 15.12
CA CYS A 231 1.10 9.29 16.04
C CYS A 231 1.57 9.36 17.50
N ALA A 232 2.59 8.57 17.86
CA ALA A 232 3.17 8.56 19.19
C ALA A 232 3.73 9.95 19.60
N SER A 233 4.41 10.61 18.68
CA SER A 233 4.97 11.95 18.90
C SER A 233 3.87 12.99 19.13
N ILE A 234 2.75 12.92 18.41
CA ILE A 234 1.63 13.86 18.56
C ILE A 234 0.86 13.61 19.86
N LEU A 235 0.49 12.34 20.13
CA LEU A 235 -0.39 12.01 21.26
C LEU A 235 0.35 12.01 22.60
N TRP A 236 1.56 11.48 22.64
CA TRP A 236 2.32 11.30 23.88
C TRP A 236 3.61 12.12 23.97
N ARG A 237 3.97 12.86 22.91
CA ARG A 237 5.26 13.56 22.78
C ARG A 237 6.47 12.64 22.98
N ASP A 238 6.31 11.36 22.66
CA ASP A 238 7.28 10.30 22.88
C ASP A 238 7.24 9.29 21.73
N PRO A 239 8.17 9.36 20.76
CA PRO A 239 8.19 8.45 19.61
C PRO A 239 8.51 7.00 19.99
N SER A 240 9.04 6.74 21.21
CA SER A 240 9.30 5.37 21.67
C SER A 240 8.01 4.55 21.90
N LYS A 241 6.87 5.22 22.00
CA LYS A 241 5.54 4.60 22.15
C LYS A 241 4.91 4.13 20.83
N SER A 242 5.74 3.92 19.80
CA SER A 242 5.29 3.47 18.46
C SER A 242 4.50 2.15 18.49
N LEU A 243 4.83 1.22 19.39
CA LEU A 243 4.08 -0.02 19.59
C LEU A 243 2.63 0.28 20.02
N GLN A 244 2.46 1.10 21.05
CA GLN A 244 1.13 1.47 21.58
C GLN A 244 0.32 2.24 20.52
N ALA A 245 0.99 3.12 19.77
CA ALA A 245 0.37 3.84 18.66
C ALA A 245 -0.11 2.87 17.55
N ALA A 246 0.74 1.94 17.11
CA ALA A 246 0.40 0.98 16.08
C ALA A 246 -0.82 0.10 16.46
N GLU A 247 -0.89 -0.33 17.71
CA GLU A 247 -2.03 -1.11 18.22
C GLU A 247 -3.33 -0.29 18.28
N ALA A 248 -3.24 0.97 18.74
CA ALA A 248 -4.40 1.86 18.84
C ALA A 248 -4.93 2.27 17.46
N MET A 249 -4.07 2.44 16.48
CA MET A 249 -4.41 2.89 15.12
C MET A 249 -5.13 1.83 14.27
N LYS A 250 -5.11 0.55 14.65
CA LYS A 250 -5.76 -0.54 13.90
C LYS A 250 -5.34 -0.59 12.42
N LEU A 251 -4.04 -0.47 12.16
CA LEU A 251 -3.46 -0.28 10.82
C LEU A 251 -3.15 -1.58 10.06
N THR A 252 -3.38 -2.75 10.67
CA THR A 252 -3.06 -4.04 10.05
C THR A 252 -4.14 -4.48 9.06
N ALA A 253 -3.78 -5.31 8.08
CA ALA A 253 -4.72 -5.84 7.10
C ALA A 253 -5.91 -6.55 7.76
N LYS A 254 -5.68 -7.31 8.85
CA LYS A 254 -6.72 -8.00 9.63
C LYS A 254 -7.69 -7.01 10.28
N ASP A 255 -7.18 -5.95 10.89
CA ASP A 255 -8.02 -4.93 11.52
C ASP A 255 -8.87 -4.19 10.48
N LEU A 256 -8.25 -3.78 9.37
CA LEU A 256 -8.91 -2.99 8.32
C LEU A 256 -9.94 -3.80 7.53
N LEU A 257 -9.71 -5.11 7.36
CA LEU A 257 -10.73 -6.00 6.79
C LEU A 257 -11.95 -6.11 7.72
N LYS A 258 -11.72 -6.26 9.04
CA LYS A 258 -12.79 -6.28 10.04
C LYS A 258 -13.57 -4.97 10.08
N LEU A 259 -12.88 -3.84 9.89
CA LEU A 259 -13.48 -2.51 9.82
C LEU A 259 -14.14 -2.21 8.45
N LYS A 260 -14.07 -3.13 7.49
CA LYS A 260 -14.58 -2.97 6.11
C LYS A 260 -13.97 -1.78 5.36
N ILE A 261 -12.75 -1.39 5.71
CA ILE A 261 -11.98 -0.35 5.01
C ILE A 261 -11.32 -0.92 3.78
N ILE A 262 -10.91 -2.19 3.84
CA ILE A 262 -10.38 -2.95 2.71
C ILE A 262 -11.30 -4.13 2.37
N ASP A 263 -11.14 -4.67 1.16
CA ASP A 263 -12.04 -5.69 0.62
C ASP A 263 -11.45 -7.11 0.66
N GLU A 264 -10.14 -7.24 0.61
CA GLU A 264 -9.44 -8.54 0.50
C GLU A 264 -8.06 -8.46 1.14
N VAL A 265 -7.63 -9.56 1.75
CA VAL A 265 -6.25 -9.75 2.23
C VAL A 265 -5.65 -10.91 1.45
N ILE A 266 -4.49 -10.68 0.84
CA ILE A 266 -3.70 -11.74 0.20
C ILE A 266 -2.71 -12.26 1.25
N PRO A 267 -2.77 -13.56 1.61
CA PRO A 267 -1.80 -14.18 2.50
C PRO A 267 -0.38 -14.05 1.95
N GLU A 268 0.58 -13.90 2.81
CA GLU A 268 1.98 -13.87 2.41
C GLU A 268 2.67 -15.22 2.66
N PRO A 269 3.71 -15.53 1.90
CA PRO A 269 4.58 -16.67 2.20
C PRO A 269 5.10 -16.61 3.64
N LEU A 270 5.42 -17.75 4.21
CA LEU A 270 5.96 -17.85 5.55
C LEU A 270 7.22 -17.00 5.73
N GLY A 271 7.17 -16.08 6.67
CA GLY A 271 8.23 -15.11 6.90
C GLY A 271 8.12 -13.83 6.05
N GLY A 272 7.01 -13.64 5.30
CA GLY A 272 6.72 -12.42 4.56
C GLY A 272 7.01 -12.47 3.06
N ALA A 273 6.52 -11.47 2.33
CA ALA A 273 6.59 -11.40 0.86
C ALA A 273 8.02 -11.44 0.28
N HIS A 274 9.03 -11.04 1.05
CA HIS A 274 10.44 -11.04 0.63
C HIS A 274 11.07 -12.44 0.62
N ARG A 275 10.46 -13.43 1.29
CA ARG A 275 11.00 -14.79 1.33
C ARG A 275 10.62 -15.62 0.10
N ASP A 276 9.47 -15.33 -0.52
CA ASP A 276 9.07 -15.92 -1.81
C ASP A 276 8.37 -14.87 -2.69
N PRO A 277 9.15 -14.00 -3.36
CA PRO A 277 8.61 -12.94 -4.21
C PRO A 277 7.81 -13.47 -5.42
N GLU A 278 8.15 -14.66 -5.92
CA GLU A 278 7.47 -15.24 -7.08
C GLU A 278 6.07 -15.76 -6.70
N ALA A 279 5.95 -16.45 -5.57
CA ALA A 279 4.67 -16.93 -5.08
C ALA A 279 3.71 -15.77 -4.83
N ILE A 280 4.14 -14.74 -4.10
CA ILE A 280 3.26 -13.59 -3.82
C ILE A 280 2.88 -12.82 -5.10
N ALA A 281 3.76 -12.75 -6.10
CA ALA A 281 3.41 -12.15 -7.39
C ALA A 281 2.33 -12.95 -8.14
N ALA A 282 2.38 -14.29 -8.06
CA ALA A 282 1.35 -15.17 -8.63
C ALA A 282 -0.01 -14.98 -7.92
N ASP A 283 -0.01 -14.90 -6.60
CA ASP A 283 -1.23 -14.69 -5.80
C ASP A 283 -1.86 -13.31 -6.07
N ILE A 284 -1.03 -12.27 -6.19
CA ILE A 284 -1.50 -10.94 -6.58
C ILE A 284 -2.11 -10.97 -8.00
N LYS A 285 -1.44 -11.62 -8.96
CA LYS A 285 -1.97 -11.78 -10.32
C LYS A 285 -3.33 -12.47 -10.30
N PHE A 286 -3.45 -13.57 -9.58
CA PHE A 286 -4.71 -14.30 -9.44
C PHE A 286 -5.82 -13.41 -8.84
N SER A 287 -5.53 -12.68 -7.77
CA SER A 287 -6.48 -11.77 -7.13
C SER A 287 -6.94 -10.65 -8.09
N ILE A 288 -6.01 -10.03 -8.85
CA ILE A 288 -6.36 -9.01 -9.85
C ILE A 288 -7.33 -9.58 -10.89
N ILE A 289 -7.01 -10.73 -11.48
CA ILE A 289 -7.83 -11.36 -12.54
C ILE A 289 -9.22 -11.71 -12.00
N LYS A 290 -9.29 -12.32 -10.81
CA LYS A 290 -10.53 -12.65 -10.10
C LYS A 290 -11.40 -11.40 -9.90
N ASN A 291 -10.82 -10.32 -9.40
CA ASN A 291 -11.54 -9.08 -9.14
C ASN A 291 -11.97 -8.36 -10.42
N LEU A 292 -11.15 -8.36 -11.49
CA LEU A 292 -11.55 -7.81 -12.78
C LEU A 292 -12.74 -8.57 -13.37
N LYS A 293 -12.76 -9.90 -13.27
CA LYS A 293 -13.90 -10.73 -13.69
C LYS A 293 -15.22 -10.34 -13.02
N ASN A 294 -15.18 -9.98 -11.74
CA ASN A 294 -16.37 -9.59 -11.01
C ASN A 294 -17.04 -8.32 -11.55
N PHE A 295 -16.30 -7.48 -12.28
CA PHE A 295 -16.80 -6.25 -12.89
C PHE A 295 -17.13 -6.39 -14.39
N GLU A 296 -16.90 -7.54 -15.03
CA GLU A 296 -17.13 -7.72 -16.47
C GLU A 296 -18.60 -7.50 -16.88
N SER A 297 -19.54 -7.80 -16.00
CA SER A 297 -20.97 -7.63 -16.25
C SER A 297 -21.51 -6.25 -15.84
N PHE A 298 -20.69 -5.42 -15.20
CA PHE A 298 -21.14 -4.12 -14.69
C PHE A 298 -21.13 -3.07 -15.79
N SER A 299 -22.19 -2.28 -15.86
CA SER A 299 -22.22 -1.04 -16.62
C SER A 299 -21.32 0.03 -15.98
N LYS A 300 -21.08 1.10 -16.72
CA LYS A 300 -20.30 2.26 -16.23
C LYS A 300 -20.88 2.85 -14.94
N ASP A 301 -22.18 3.02 -14.90
CA ASP A 301 -22.89 3.59 -13.76
C ASP A 301 -22.83 2.65 -12.55
N GLU A 302 -22.98 1.33 -12.76
CA GLU A 302 -22.84 0.34 -11.69
C GLU A 302 -21.42 0.31 -11.11
N ILE A 303 -20.38 0.45 -11.93
CA ILE A 303 -18.98 0.54 -11.44
C ILE A 303 -18.78 1.80 -10.58
N TYR A 304 -19.30 2.94 -11.04
CA TYR A 304 -19.25 4.21 -10.30
C TYR A 304 -20.03 4.11 -8.98
N ASP A 305 -21.28 3.64 -9.03
CA ASP A 305 -22.15 3.53 -7.85
C ASP A 305 -21.64 2.50 -6.83
N HIS A 306 -21.05 1.41 -7.29
CA HIS A 306 -20.37 0.43 -6.41
C HIS A 306 -19.28 1.11 -5.57
N ARG A 307 -18.43 1.92 -6.20
CA ARG A 307 -17.36 2.65 -5.51
C ARG A 307 -17.91 3.69 -4.55
N LYS A 308 -18.82 4.52 -5.01
CA LYS A 308 -19.49 5.56 -4.22
C LYS A 308 -20.18 4.99 -2.99
N SER A 309 -20.96 3.94 -3.17
CA SER A 309 -21.70 3.28 -2.08
C SER A 309 -20.76 2.70 -1.04
N LYS A 310 -19.66 2.04 -1.48
CA LYS A 310 -18.63 1.51 -0.59
C LYS A 310 -18.07 2.58 0.34
N PHE A 311 -17.59 3.71 -0.20
CA PHE A 311 -16.99 4.76 0.63
C PHE A 311 -18.01 5.46 1.52
N LEU A 312 -19.25 5.62 1.07
CA LEU A 312 -20.32 6.17 1.90
C LEU A 312 -20.77 5.25 3.04
N GLN A 313 -20.50 3.94 2.95
CA GLN A 313 -20.83 2.98 4.00
C GLN A 313 -19.77 2.89 5.09
N ILE A 314 -18.52 3.32 4.82
CA ILE A 314 -17.44 3.27 5.80
C ILE A 314 -17.87 4.07 7.05
N GLY A 315 -17.81 3.41 8.20
CA GLY A 315 -18.17 3.97 9.50
C GLY A 315 -19.67 3.97 9.84
N ARG A 316 -20.58 3.82 8.88
CA ARG A 316 -22.03 3.76 9.18
C ARG A 316 -22.38 2.51 9.98
N ASP A 317 -21.90 1.35 9.55
CA ASP A 317 -22.13 0.06 10.23
C ASP A 317 -21.53 0.02 11.65
N GLN A 318 -20.67 0.97 12.00
CA GLN A 318 -20.01 1.07 13.30
C GLN A 318 -20.64 2.13 14.21
N GLY A 319 -21.77 2.70 13.82
CA GLY A 319 -22.52 3.67 14.60
C GLY A 319 -21.92 5.08 14.62
N PHE A 320 -20.94 5.38 13.76
CA PHE A 320 -20.40 6.74 13.63
C PHE A 320 -21.38 7.72 12.96
N SER A 321 -22.40 7.23 12.27
CA SER A 321 -23.59 8.00 11.93
C SER A 321 -24.81 7.20 12.35
N LYS A 322 -25.63 7.75 13.27
CA LYS A 322 -27.00 7.28 13.41
C LYS A 322 -27.66 7.47 12.05
N SER A 323 -28.35 6.44 11.54
CA SER A 323 -29.24 6.59 10.41
C SER A 323 -30.36 7.54 10.84
N SER A 324 -30.15 8.84 10.78
CA SER A 324 -31.26 9.72 10.57
C SER A 324 -31.80 9.33 9.21
N ASN A 325 -33.05 8.86 9.15
CA ASN A 325 -33.80 8.84 7.94
C ASN A 325 -33.63 10.23 7.30
N ILE A 326 -32.71 10.32 6.33
CA ILE A 326 -32.62 11.49 5.48
C ILE A 326 -33.77 11.33 4.49
N SER A 327 -34.97 11.64 5.00
CA SER A 327 -36.01 12.19 4.14
C SER A 327 -35.43 13.49 3.61
N ASP A 328 -35.38 13.65 2.30
CA ASP A 328 -34.98 14.80 1.51
C ASP A 328 -35.05 16.16 2.22
N GLY A 329 -34.09 16.46 3.05
CA GLY A 329 -33.95 17.71 3.75
C GLY A 329 -32.49 18.10 3.73
N GLY A 330 -32.11 18.96 2.80
CA GLY A 330 -30.79 19.51 2.65
C GLY A 330 -30.20 19.93 3.99
N LEU A 331 -28.92 19.69 4.18
CA LEU A 331 -28.10 20.23 5.28
C LEU A 331 -28.47 21.72 5.43
N SER A 332 -29.13 22.06 6.56
CA SER A 332 -29.52 23.44 6.78
C SER A 332 -28.24 24.28 6.82
N TYR A 333 -28.13 25.25 5.97
CA TYR A 333 -27.02 26.19 5.83
C TYR A 333 -26.63 26.90 7.17
N LYS A 334 -27.44 26.76 8.23
CA LYS A 334 -27.21 27.31 9.56
C LYS A 334 -26.07 26.62 10.34
N ALA A 335 -25.76 25.35 10.07
CA ALA A 335 -24.71 24.64 10.82
C ALA A 335 -23.29 24.97 10.34
N VAL A 336 -23.10 25.35 9.07
CA VAL A 336 -21.80 25.69 8.48
C VAL A 336 -21.41 27.15 8.75
N SER A 337 -22.39 28.03 8.86
CA SER A 337 -22.18 29.47 9.11
C SER A 337 -21.65 29.78 10.54
N TYR A 338 -21.94 28.92 11.52
CA TYR A 338 -21.57 29.18 12.92
C TYR A 338 -20.10 28.86 13.26
N THR A 339 -19.48 27.96 12.53
CA THR A 339 -18.06 27.61 12.72
C THR A 339 -17.10 28.62 12.07
N HIS A 340 -17.52 29.34 11.03
CA HIS A 340 -16.70 30.36 10.38
C HIS A 340 -16.69 31.71 11.10
N LEU A 341 -17.73 32.05 11.82
CA LEU A 341 -17.79 33.34 12.55
C LEU A 341 -16.93 33.36 13.83
N ARG A 342 -16.68 32.23 14.48
CA ARG A 342 -15.80 32.17 15.66
C ARG A 342 -14.30 32.22 15.35
N ALA A 343 -13.87 31.88 14.16
CA ALA A 343 -12.46 31.93 13.78
C ALA A 343 -11.96 33.36 13.50
N HIS A 344 -12.86 34.33 13.26
CA HIS A 344 -12.49 35.71 12.99
C HIS A 344 -12.55 36.64 14.23
N GLU A 345 -13.15 36.22 15.34
CA GLU A 345 -13.24 37.05 16.55
C GLU A 345 -12.06 36.90 17.52
N THR A 346 -11.14 35.97 17.30
CA THR A 346 -9.98 35.76 18.20
C THR A 346 -8.70 36.50 17.76
N VAL A 347 -8.76 37.39 16.79
CA VAL A 347 -7.61 38.20 16.33
C VAL A 347 -7.78 39.70 16.56
N ARG A 348 -8.65 40.10 17.52
CA ARG A 348 -8.69 41.48 18.03
C ARG A 348 -8.84 41.49 19.53
N ASN A 349 -7.71 41.35 20.23
CA ASN A 349 -7.36 42.04 21.48
C ASN A 349 -5.88 41.84 21.75
#